data_b5121267c94a4b187e79631fa4361a04
#
_entry.id   b5121267c94a4b187e79631fa4361a04
#
_cell.length_a   1.000
_cell.length_b   1.000
_cell.length_c   1.000
_cell.angle_alpha   90.00
_cell.angle_beta   90.00
_cell.angle_gamma   90.00
#
_symmetry.space_group_name_H-M   'P 1'
#
loop_
_entity.id
_entity.type
_entity.pdbx_description
1 polymer ?
#
loop_
_entity_poly.entity_id
_entity_poly.type
_entity_poly.pdbx_seq_one_letter_code
_entity_poly.pdbx_strand_id
1 'polypeptide(L)'
;MPTQTLDREVVIIGSGPAGLTAAIYSARANLKPLLIDAPPDAEKQTTPGGQLMITTDVENYPGFAEGIQGPDLMVEFRKQAERFGTEFLEEWITDADLSRRPFTLETSNYTINAGTLIIATGASAKWLGIPGEAKVPNGYGGHGVSACATCDGPLPGFRNRDLVVVGGGDTAMEEATFLTRYAARVYVIHRRDKLRASKIMQEKAFKNPKIEFIWNTGLEEILGEPEAGVTGVRLRNLQTNQERVLPCAGVFIAIGHKPNTDLFKGQIEMDEVGYIKTSHRSTATNIPGVFACGDVQDSTYRQAVTAAGTGCMAALDAERYLDHLPVVTLEGDEVTIEGEHLTPDHQAIIEPDGTIVPNHVTVLASTKNK
;
A
#
# COMPACT_ATOMS: atom_id res chain seq x y z
N MET A 1 -10.06 19.73 19.06
CA MET A 1 -10.44 18.47 19.73
C MET A 1 -11.49 17.82 18.85
N PRO A 2 -11.42 16.52 18.59
CA PRO A 2 -12.46 15.83 17.83
C PRO A 2 -13.82 16.01 18.49
N THR A 3 -14.86 16.14 17.69
CA THR A 3 -16.20 16.49 18.16
C THR A 3 -17.12 15.27 18.28
N GLN A 4 -16.74 14.14 17.72
CA GLN A 4 -17.56 12.93 17.68
C GLN A 4 -16.73 11.66 17.87
N THR A 5 -17.25 10.73 18.68
CA THR A 5 -16.65 9.41 18.91
C THR A 5 -17.40 8.35 18.08
N LEU A 6 -16.66 7.47 17.43
CA LEU A 6 -17.15 6.32 16.69
C LEU A 6 -16.53 5.03 17.25
N ASP A 7 -17.38 4.09 17.64
CA ASP A 7 -16.94 2.76 18.10
C ASP A 7 -17.20 1.72 17.00
N ARG A 8 -16.16 0.96 16.61
CA ARG A 8 -16.25 -0.07 15.55
C ARG A 8 -15.46 -1.31 15.92
N GLU A 9 -16.02 -2.48 15.63
CA GLU A 9 -15.32 -3.75 15.82
C GLU A 9 -14.14 -3.90 14.86
N VAL A 10 -14.34 -3.49 13.59
CA VAL A 10 -13.32 -3.55 12.54
C VAL A 10 -13.15 -2.19 11.90
N VAL A 11 -11.94 -1.67 11.97
CA VAL A 11 -11.54 -0.46 11.25
C VAL A 11 -10.47 -0.81 10.23
N ILE A 12 -10.62 -0.32 9.01
CA ILE A 12 -9.71 -0.54 7.88
C ILE A 12 -9.14 0.81 7.46
N ILE A 13 -7.83 0.92 7.32
CA ILE A 13 -7.17 2.16 6.89
C ILE A 13 -6.64 1.99 5.47
N GLY A 14 -7.21 2.73 4.52
CA GLY A 14 -6.82 2.77 3.11
C GLY A 14 -7.76 2.00 2.19
N SER A 15 -8.09 2.61 1.05
CA SER A 15 -9.05 2.15 0.04
C SER A 15 -8.41 1.57 -1.22
N GLY A 16 -7.16 1.14 -1.15
CA GLY A 16 -6.53 0.36 -2.24
C GLY A 16 -7.15 -1.04 -2.38
N PRO A 17 -6.67 -1.87 -3.34
CA PRO A 17 -7.19 -3.22 -3.55
C PRO A 17 -7.22 -4.09 -2.28
N ALA A 18 -6.21 -3.94 -1.41
CA ALA A 18 -6.15 -4.65 -0.15
C ALA A 18 -7.28 -4.23 0.81
N GLY A 19 -7.42 -2.92 1.06
CA GLY A 19 -8.42 -2.38 1.99
C GLY A 19 -9.85 -2.63 1.53
N LEU A 20 -10.15 -2.39 0.25
CA LEU A 20 -11.50 -2.67 -0.28
C LEU A 20 -11.83 -4.17 -0.28
N THR A 21 -10.84 -5.04 -0.54
CA THR A 21 -11.07 -6.49 -0.41
C THR A 21 -11.30 -6.88 1.05
N ALA A 22 -10.51 -6.34 1.99
CA ALA A 22 -10.72 -6.56 3.42
C ALA A 22 -12.12 -6.09 3.83
N ALA A 23 -12.56 -4.93 3.36
CA ALA A 23 -13.89 -4.38 3.63
C ALA A 23 -15.01 -5.29 3.12
N ILE A 24 -14.90 -5.81 1.89
CA ILE A 24 -15.87 -6.75 1.31
C ILE A 24 -16.01 -8.00 2.19
N TYR A 25 -14.88 -8.62 2.59
CA TYR A 25 -14.91 -9.85 3.39
C TYR A 25 -15.43 -9.60 4.80
N SER A 26 -14.96 -8.55 5.49
CA SER A 26 -15.44 -8.17 6.82
C SER A 26 -16.94 -7.83 6.83
N ALA A 27 -17.42 -7.10 5.80
CA ALA A 27 -18.85 -6.77 5.68
C ALA A 27 -19.69 -8.02 5.43
N ARG A 28 -19.22 -8.98 4.62
CA ARG A 28 -19.89 -10.26 4.40
C ARG A 28 -19.92 -11.16 5.63
N ALA A 29 -18.92 -11.03 6.52
CA ALA A 29 -18.92 -11.67 7.84
C ALA A 29 -19.80 -10.94 8.86
N ASN A 30 -20.55 -9.89 8.43
CA ASN A 30 -21.42 -9.06 9.27
C ASN A 30 -20.70 -8.26 10.38
N LEU A 31 -19.42 -7.97 10.18
CA LEU A 31 -18.59 -7.20 11.13
C LEU A 31 -18.74 -5.68 10.99
N LYS A 32 -19.57 -5.19 10.07
CA LYS A 32 -19.87 -3.77 9.83
C LYS A 32 -18.61 -2.89 9.82
N PRO A 33 -17.64 -3.16 8.92
CA PRO A 33 -16.37 -2.47 8.92
C PRO A 33 -16.54 -0.98 8.58
N LEU A 34 -15.73 -0.14 9.25
CA LEU A 34 -15.48 1.24 8.86
C LEU A 34 -14.18 1.30 8.07
N LEU A 35 -14.23 1.73 6.82
CA LEU A 35 -13.05 2.00 6.03
C LEU A 35 -12.77 3.50 6.04
N ILE A 36 -11.56 3.87 6.52
CA ILE A 36 -11.08 5.24 6.56
C ILE A 36 -10.11 5.45 5.41
N ASP A 37 -10.37 6.48 4.61
CA ASP A 37 -9.53 6.84 3.48
C ASP A 37 -9.20 8.33 3.52
N ALA A 38 -7.97 8.66 3.15
CA ALA A 38 -7.56 10.06 3.08
C ALA A 38 -8.27 10.75 1.91
N PRO A 39 -8.82 11.96 2.09
CA PRO A 39 -9.38 12.71 0.99
C PRO A 39 -8.32 13.02 -0.09
N PRO A 40 -8.74 13.26 -1.34
CA PRO A 40 -7.82 13.67 -2.40
C PRO A 40 -7.06 14.94 -2.01
N ASP A 41 -5.73 14.90 -2.10
CA ASP A 41 -4.85 16.03 -1.79
C ASP A 41 -3.76 16.13 -2.86
N ALA A 42 -3.86 17.18 -3.67
CA ALA A 42 -2.93 17.39 -4.77
C ALA A 42 -1.51 17.75 -4.28
N GLU A 43 -1.38 18.43 -3.13
CA GLU A 43 -0.08 18.79 -2.57
C GLU A 43 0.62 17.57 -1.98
N LYS A 44 -0.12 16.71 -1.32
CA LYS A 44 0.39 15.46 -0.77
C LYS A 44 0.42 14.32 -1.80
N GLN A 45 -0.08 14.57 -3.02
CA GLN A 45 -0.18 13.58 -4.10
C GLN A 45 -0.94 12.29 -3.67
N THR A 46 -1.92 12.44 -2.79
CA THR A 46 -2.76 11.34 -2.36
C THR A 46 -4.03 11.28 -3.20
N THR A 47 -4.39 10.06 -3.55
CA THR A 47 -5.64 9.77 -4.27
C THR A 47 -6.25 8.53 -3.60
N PRO A 48 -7.50 8.63 -3.08
CA PRO A 48 -8.25 7.47 -2.60
C PRO A 48 -8.24 6.35 -3.64
N GLY A 49 -8.05 5.09 -3.21
CA GLY A 49 -7.89 3.96 -4.13
C GLY A 49 -6.44 3.59 -4.45
N GLY A 50 -5.47 4.40 -4.03
CA GLY A 50 -4.02 4.08 -4.09
C GLY A 50 -3.45 4.11 -5.51
N GLN A 51 -2.43 3.27 -5.77
CA GLN A 51 -1.63 3.30 -7.00
C GLN A 51 -2.46 3.03 -8.28
N LEU A 52 -3.55 2.28 -8.19
CA LEU A 52 -4.43 2.03 -9.35
C LEU A 52 -5.18 3.27 -9.84
N MET A 53 -5.40 4.26 -8.99
CA MET A 53 -6.01 5.53 -9.40
C MET A 53 -5.10 6.38 -10.27
N ILE A 54 -3.84 5.99 -10.39
CA ILE A 54 -2.81 6.75 -11.09
C ILE A 54 -2.17 6.00 -12.25
N THR A 55 -2.64 4.78 -12.52
CA THR A 55 -2.26 3.99 -13.69
C THR A 55 -3.34 4.06 -14.77
N THR A 56 -3.01 3.55 -15.94
CA THR A 56 -3.92 3.44 -17.10
C THR A 56 -4.52 2.03 -17.18
N ASP A 57 -4.17 1.27 -18.19
CA ASP A 57 -4.69 -0.07 -18.43
C ASP A 57 -4.15 -1.09 -17.41
N VAL A 58 -5.04 -1.83 -16.77
CA VAL A 58 -4.75 -2.96 -15.88
C VAL A 58 -5.12 -4.24 -16.62
N GLU A 59 -4.13 -4.91 -17.19
CA GLU A 59 -4.32 -6.15 -17.98
C GLU A 59 -4.03 -7.42 -17.15
N ASN A 60 -3.52 -7.25 -15.93
CA ASN A 60 -3.03 -8.34 -15.10
C ASN A 60 -3.88 -8.61 -13.83
N TYR A 61 -5.09 -8.04 -13.76
CA TYR A 61 -6.06 -8.39 -12.72
C TYR A 61 -7.09 -9.37 -13.29
N PRO A 62 -7.20 -10.61 -12.75
CA PRO A 62 -8.12 -11.61 -13.31
C PRO A 62 -9.58 -11.19 -13.24
N GLY A 63 -10.35 -11.50 -14.28
CA GLY A 63 -11.77 -11.19 -14.38
C GLY A 63 -12.11 -10.19 -15.49
N PHE A 64 -11.10 -9.52 -16.06
CA PHE A 64 -11.24 -8.53 -17.13
C PHE A 64 -10.42 -8.96 -18.34
N ALA A 65 -11.05 -9.71 -19.26
CA ALA A 65 -10.36 -10.31 -20.40
C ALA A 65 -9.70 -9.28 -21.34
N GLU A 66 -10.32 -8.12 -21.48
CA GLU A 66 -9.83 -7.00 -22.31
C GLU A 66 -9.06 -5.94 -21.50
N GLY A 67 -8.74 -6.25 -20.21
CA GLY A 67 -8.22 -5.25 -19.29
C GLY A 67 -9.31 -4.30 -18.75
N ILE A 68 -8.91 -3.41 -17.88
CA ILE A 68 -9.76 -2.36 -17.32
C ILE A 68 -8.90 -1.17 -16.93
N GLN A 69 -9.43 0.05 -16.99
CA GLN A 69 -8.72 1.22 -16.47
C GLN A 69 -8.58 1.11 -14.95
N GLY A 70 -7.40 1.46 -14.41
CA GLY A 70 -7.14 1.37 -12.97
C GLY A 70 -8.19 2.08 -12.10
N PRO A 71 -8.57 3.35 -12.42
CA PRO A 71 -9.64 4.04 -11.72
C PRO A 71 -10.99 3.31 -11.76
N ASP A 72 -11.37 2.75 -12.91
CA ASP A 72 -12.64 2.03 -13.07
C ASP A 72 -12.65 0.76 -12.22
N LEU A 73 -11.52 0.03 -12.16
CA LEU A 73 -11.37 -1.13 -11.30
C LEU A 73 -11.60 -0.77 -9.82
N MET A 74 -11.07 0.36 -9.38
CA MET A 74 -11.24 0.82 -7.98
C MET A 74 -12.68 1.25 -7.70
N VAL A 75 -13.36 1.86 -8.68
CA VAL A 75 -14.80 2.17 -8.59
C VAL A 75 -15.63 0.89 -8.41
N GLU A 76 -15.33 -0.16 -9.17
CA GLU A 76 -16.04 -1.45 -9.05
C GLU A 76 -15.78 -2.13 -7.68
N PHE A 77 -14.55 -2.08 -7.16
CA PHE A 77 -14.23 -2.59 -5.83
C PHE A 77 -15.01 -1.83 -4.74
N ARG A 78 -15.04 -0.49 -4.82
CA ARG A 78 -15.77 0.35 -3.89
C ARG A 78 -17.27 0.06 -3.90
N LYS A 79 -17.90 0.01 -5.08
CA LYS A 79 -19.30 -0.37 -5.23
C LYS A 79 -19.59 -1.74 -4.62
N GLN A 80 -18.69 -2.71 -4.78
CA GLN A 80 -18.85 -4.03 -4.19
C GLN A 80 -18.80 -3.98 -2.66
N ALA A 81 -17.88 -3.22 -2.06
CA ALA A 81 -17.80 -3.03 -0.62
C ALA A 81 -19.05 -2.31 -0.06
N GLU A 82 -19.51 -1.25 -0.72
CA GLU A 82 -20.73 -0.51 -0.37
C GLU A 82 -21.96 -1.41 -0.41
N ARG A 83 -22.07 -2.27 -1.43
CA ARG A 83 -23.19 -3.21 -1.57
C ARG A 83 -23.33 -4.16 -0.38
N PHE A 84 -22.22 -4.50 0.28
CA PHE A 84 -22.23 -5.35 1.47
C PHE A 84 -22.33 -4.59 2.79
N GLY A 85 -22.41 -3.25 2.75
CA GLY A 85 -22.65 -2.42 3.92
C GLY A 85 -21.38 -1.93 4.61
N THR A 86 -20.24 -1.85 3.90
CA THR A 86 -19.07 -1.14 4.40
C THR A 86 -19.38 0.34 4.57
N GLU A 87 -19.10 0.91 5.73
CA GLU A 87 -19.13 2.34 5.96
C GLU A 87 -17.82 2.99 5.51
N PHE A 88 -17.89 4.18 4.92
CA PHE A 88 -16.71 4.93 4.45
C PHE A 88 -16.60 6.26 5.20
N LEU A 89 -15.38 6.61 5.61
CA LEU A 89 -15.04 7.88 6.23
C LEU A 89 -13.88 8.51 5.48
N GLU A 90 -14.10 9.66 4.85
CA GLU A 90 -13.06 10.42 4.14
C GLU A 90 -12.41 11.42 5.10
N GLU A 91 -11.37 11.01 5.80
CA GLU A 91 -10.65 11.81 6.79
C GLU A 91 -9.16 11.45 6.82
N TRP A 92 -8.34 12.46 7.14
CA TRP A 92 -6.94 12.22 7.48
C TRP A 92 -6.83 11.72 8.91
N ILE A 93 -6.24 10.55 9.12
CA ILE A 93 -5.85 10.10 10.45
C ILE A 93 -4.59 10.89 10.83
N THR A 94 -4.67 11.62 11.93
CA THR A 94 -3.60 12.49 12.42
C THR A 94 -2.78 11.83 13.51
N ASP A 95 -3.38 10.90 14.27
CA ASP A 95 -2.72 10.14 15.32
C ASP A 95 -3.34 8.75 15.48
N ALA A 96 -2.56 7.80 16.02
CA ALA A 96 -3.00 6.45 16.31
C ALA A 96 -2.35 5.96 17.61
N ASP A 97 -3.15 5.45 18.55
CA ASP A 97 -2.68 4.77 19.75
C ASP A 97 -3.01 3.27 19.65
N LEU A 98 -1.96 2.46 19.49
CA LEU A 98 -2.05 1.00 19.41
C LEU A 98 -1.60 0.32 20.72
N SER A 99 -1.35 1.08 21.78
CA SER A 99 -0.81 0.57 23.05
C SER A 99 -1.83 -0.23 23.86
N ARG A 100 -3.13 0.00 23.62
CA ARG A 100 -4.24 -0.66 24.34
C ARG A 100 -5.46 -0.82 23.46
N ARG A 101 -6.34 -1.73 23.81
CA ARG A 101 -7.65 -1.91 23.16
C ARG A 101 -8.77 -1.27 23.99
N PRO A 102 -9.80 -0.68 23.35
CA PRO A 102 -9.87 -0.45 21.89
C PRO A 102 -8.73 0.44 21.41
N PHE A 103 -8.22 0.18 20.19
CA PHE A 103 -7.23 1.05 19.55
C PHE A 103 -7.89 2.39 19.25
N THR A 104 -7.15 3.48 19.40
CA THR A 104 -7.70 4.82 19.17
C THR A 104 -7.04 5.46 17.95
N LEU A 105 -7.88 5.94 17.02
CA LEU A 105 -7.45 6.72 15.87
C LEU A 105 -8.06 8.11 15.96
N GLU A 106 -7.26 9.13 15.74
CA GLU A 106 -7.71 10.53 15.75
C GLU A 106 -7.73 11.11 14.35
N THR A 107 -8.78 11.85 14.04
CA THR A 107 -8.88 12.70 12.86
C THR A 107 -9.17 14.14 13.28
N SER A 108 -9.36 15.06 12.34
CA SER A 108 -9.77 16.43 12.66
C SER A 108 -11.15 16.49 13.34
N ASN A 109 -12.05 15.57 13.01
CA ASN A 109 -13.45 15.60 13.43
C ASN A 109 -13.85 14.43 14.33
N TYR A 110 -13.09 13.31 14.34
CA TYR A 110 -13.49 12.08 15.00
C TYR A 110 -12.39 11.51 15.87
N THR A 111 -12.78 10.93 17.01
CA THR A 111 -12.03 9.90 17.73
C THR A 111 -12.67 8.54 17.40
N ILE A 112 -11.91 7.61 16.87
CA ILE A 112 -12.41 6.31 16.42
C ILE A 112 -11.79 5.23 17.29
N ASN A 113 -12.64 4.50 18.02
CA ASN A 113 -12.25 3.35 18.82
C ASN A 113 -12.44 2.07 18.01
N ALA A 114 -11.36 1.35 17.78
CA ALA A 114 -11.32 0.13 16.97
C ALA A 114 -11.11 -1.12 17.84
N GLY A 115 -11.99 -2.09 17.72
CA GLY A 115 -11.81 -3.42 18.31
C GLY A 115 -10.65 -4.17 17.66
N THR A 116 -10.60 -4.14 16.34
CA THR A 116 -9.49 -4.63 15.49
C THR A 116 -9.15 -3.60 14.43
N LEU A 117 -7.89 -3.61 13.97
CA LEU A 117 -7.38 -2.68 12.98
C LEU A 117 -6.75 -3.43 11.82
N ILE A 118 -7.15 -3.11 10.59
CA ILE A 118 -6.52 -3.60 9.36
C ILE A 118 -5.81 -2.43 8.68
N ILE A 119 -4.48 -2.49 8.63
CA ILE A 119 -3.64 -1.47 8.01
C ILE A 119 -3.42 -1.86 6.54
N ALA A 120 -4.01 -1.08 5.63
CA ALA A 120 -3.96 -1.27 4.17
C ALA A 120 -3.50 0.02 3.46
N THR A 121 -2.64 0.79 4.10
CA THR A 121 -2.19 2.12 3.65
C THR A 121 -1.27 2.10 2.43
N GLY A 122 -0.83 0.91 2.01
CA GLY A 122 -0.03 0.72 0.80
C GLY A 122 1.40 1.26 0.89
N ALA A 123 2.01 1.44 -0.28
CA ALA A 123 3.33 2.04 -0.44
C ALA A 123 3.33 3.01 -1.63
N SER A 124 4.10 4.07 -1.53
CA SER A 124 4.25 5.06 -2.58
C SER A 124 5.56 4.85 -3.34
N ALA A 125 5.53 4.89 -4.66
CA ALA A 125 6.74 4.92 -5.47
C ALA A 125 7.56 6.17 -5.14
N LYS A 126 8.88 6.02 -5.11
CA LYS A 126 9.79 7.17 -5.00
C LYS A 126 9.98 7.78 -6.37
N TRP A 127 9.91 9.09 -6.44
CA TRP A 127 10.09 9.88 -7.65
C TRP A 127 11.36 10.72 -7.56
N LEU A 128 11.88 11.16 -8.71
CA LEU A 128 13.07 12.01 -8.79
C LEU A 128 12.75 13.49 -8.56
N GLY A 129 11.50 13.90 -8.79
CA GLY A 129 11.06 15.29 -8.70
C GLY A 129 11.57 16.15 -9.87
N ILE A 130 11.71 15.59 -11.06
CA ILE A 130 12.25 16.25 -12.25
C ILE A 130 11.15 16.65 -13.24
N PRO A 131 11.39 17.62 -14.13
CA PRO A 131 10.47 17.97 -15.21
C PRO A 131 10.10 16.77 -16.07
N GLY A 132 8.83 16.66 -16.44
CA GLY A 132 8.27 15.58 -17.25
C GLY A 132 7.89 14.31 -16.48
N GLU A 133 8.27 14.16 -15.20
CA GLU A 133 7.96 12.98 -14.38
C GLU A 133 6.51 12.96 -13.88
N ALA A 134 5.94 14.13 -13.61
CA ALA A 134 4.59 14.25 -13.09
C ALA A 134 3.53 13.67 -14.04
N LYS A 135 2.31 13.51 -13.52
CA LYS A 135 1.16 13.10 -14.35
C LYS A 135 0.78 14.17 -15.35
N VAL A 136 0.10 13.73 -16.41
CA VAL A 136 -0.57 14.65 -17.36
C VAL A 136 -1.54 15.55 -16.58
N PRO A 137 -1.61 16.87 -16.90
CA PRO A 137 -0.94 17.56 -18.01
C PRO A 137 0.47 18.11 -17.69
N ASN A 138 0.99 17.92 -16.48
CA ASN A 138 2.25 18.53 -16.03
C ASN A 138 3.51 17.68 -16.35
N GLY A 139 3.32 16.52 -16.94
CA GLY A 139 4.36 15.58 -17.32
C GLY A 139 3.80 14.39 -18.08
N TYR A 140 4.52 13.25 -18.08
CA TYR A 140 4.20 12.06 -18.86
C TYR A 140 3.91 10.83 -18.00
N GLY A 141 3.58 11.01 -16.72
CA GLY A 141 3.14 9.93 -15.81
C GLY A 141 1.91 9.21 -16.36
N GLY A 142 2.00 7.89 -16.61
CA GLY A 142 0.99 7.10 -17.30
C GLY A 142 1.01 7.19 -18.84
N HIS A 143 1.84 8.09 -19.41
CA HIS A 143 2.03 8.26 -20.87
C HIS A 143 3.51 8.04 -21.26
N GLY A 144 4.10 6.98 -20.73
CA GLY A 144 5.50 6.62 -20.97
C GLY A 144 6.39 6.73 -19.74
N VAL A 145 5.92 7.32 -18.62
CA VAL A 145 6.62 7.29 -17.33
C VAL A 145 5.88 6.36 -16.37
N SER A 146 6.60 5.40 -15.80
CA SER A 146 6.07 4.39 -14.88
C SER A 146 7.04 4.10 -13.73
N ALA A 147 6.54 3.53 -12.64
CA ALA A 147 7.32 2.95 -11.55
C ALA A 147 7.06 1.44 -11.39
N CYS A 148 6.46 0.79 -12.40
CA CYS A 148 6.13 -0.64 -12.35
C CYS A 148 6.33 -1.29 -13.74
N ALA A 149 7.46 -1.94 -13.94
CA ALA A 149 7.74 -2.62 -15.20
C ALA A 149 6.81 -3.82 -15.48
N THR A 150 6.39 -4.53 -14.43
CA THR A 150 5.46 -5.66 -14.56
C THR A 150 4.05 -5.24 -14.93
N CYS A 151 3.66 -4.01 -14.56
CA CYS A 151 2.36 -3.44 -14.89
C CYS A 151 2.35 -2.96 -16.36
N ASP A 152 3.29 -2.09 -16.70
CA ASP A 152 3.22 -1.30 -17.93
C ASP A 152 4.14 -1.81 -19.05
N GLY A 153 5.19 -2.59 -18.70
CA GLY A 153 6.15 -3.10 -19.69
C GLY A 153 5.55 -3.88 -20.86
N PRO A 154 4.48 -4.68 -20.69
CA PRO A 154 3.79 -5.37 -21.78
C PRO A 154 3.03 -4.46 -22.75
N LEU A 155 2.72 -3.22 -22.38
CA LEU A 155 1.88 -2.30 -23.16
C LEU A 155 2.42 -2.12 -24.59
N PRO A 156 1.54 -2.00 -25.59
CA PRO A 156 1.93 -1.91 -27.00
C PRO A 156 2.92 -0.79 -27.30
N GLY A 157 2.82 0.35 -26.61
CA GLY A 157 3.69 1.53 -26.80
C GLY A 157 5.17 1.29 -26.53
N PHE A 158 5.52 0.22 -25.79
CA PHE A 158 6.90 -0.11 -25.40
C PHE A 158 7.53 -1.22 -26.24
N ARG A 159 6.73 -1.93 -27.05
CA ARG A 159 7.21 -3.08 -27.82
C ARG A 159 8.19 -2.67 -28.91
N ASN A 160 9.35 -3.35 -28.96
CA ASN A 160 10.44 -3.09 -29.89
C ASN A 160 10.93 -1.62 -29.88
N ARG A 161 10.79 -0.94 -28.76
CA ARG A 161 11.26 0.44 -28.56
C ARG A 161 12.38 0.46 -27.52
N ASP A 162 13.16 1.51 -27.54
CA ASP A 162 14.19 1.76 -26.54
C ASP A 162 13.54 2.31 -25.26
N LEU A 163 13.88 1.71 -24.10
CA LEU A 163 13.35 2.08 -22.81
C LEU A 163 14.47 2.47 -21.85
N VAL A 164 14.15 3.29 -20.88
CA VAL A 164 15.06 3.75 -19.82
C VAL A 164 14.58 3.21 -18.47
N VAL A 165 15.50 2.68 -17.67
CA VAL A 165 15.29 2.32 -16.26
C VAL A 165 16.23 3.17 -15.41
N VAL A 166 15.69 3.87 -14.42
CA VAL A 166 16.49 4.68 -13.50
C VAL A 166 16.60 3.97 -12.16
N GLY A 167 17.82 3.61 -11.78
CA GLY A 167 18.04 2.91 -10.51
C GLY A 167 19.36 2.15 -10.46
N GLY A 168 19.53 1.35 -9.40
CA GLY A 168 20.76 0.55 -9.23
C GLY A 168 20.71 -0.45 -8.09
N GLY A 169 19.49 -0.70 -7.56
CA GLY A 169 19.18 -1.80 -6.62
C GLY A 169 18.62 -3.01 -7.34
N ASP A 170 18.24 -4.04 -6.57
CA ASP A 170 17.65 -5.27 -7.11
C ASP A 170 16.43 -5.01 -7.97
N THR A 171 15.49 -4.17 -7.50
CA THR A 171 14.29 -3.77 -8.26
C THR A 171 14.65 -3.22 -9.65
N ALA A 172 15.66 -2.34 -9.75
CA ALA A 172 16.04 -1.79 -11.04
C ALA A 172 16.62 -2.86 -11.99
N MET A 173 17.35 -3.84 -11.46
CA MET A 173 17.88 -4.96 -12.26
C MET A 173 16.78 -5.94 -12.68
N GLU A 174 15.82 -6.20 -11.81
CA GLU A 174 14.65 -7.01 -12.11
C GLU A 174 13.81 -6.36 -13.20
N GLU A 175 13.45 -5.09 -13.04
CA GLU A 175 12.67 -4.34 -14.02
C GLU A 175 13.39 -4.22 -15.36
N ALA A 176 14.67 -3.86 -15.36
CA ALA A 176 15.46 -3.80 -16.59
C ALA A 176 15.48 -5.14 -17.31
N THR A 177 15.71 -6.24 -16.58
CA THR A 177 15.70 -7.60 -17.14
C THR A 177 14.32 -7.99 -17.67
N PHE A 178 13.26 -7.66 -16.94
CA PHE A 178 11.87 -7.92 -17.35
C PHE A 178 11.53 -7.20 -18.66
N LEU A 179 11.84 -5.91 -18.74
CA LEU A 179 11.56 -5.07 -19.90
C LEU A 179 12.25 -5.55 -21.17
N THR A 180 13.41 -6.24 -21.10
CA THR A 180 14.08 -6.80 -22.30
C THR A 180 13.24 -7.82 -23.06
N ARG A 181 12.17 -8.34 -22.48
CA ARG A 181 11.20 -9.22 -23.14
C ARG A 181 10.40 -8.49 -24.21
N TYR A 182 10.21 -7.19 -24.05
CA TYR A 182 9.38 -6.34 -24.88
C TYR A 182 10.20 -5.31 -25.65
N ALA A 183 11.17 -4.68 -25.01
CA ALA A 183 11.99 -3.62 -25.54
C ALA A 183 12.96 -4.07 -26.64
N ALA A 184 13.34 -3.16 -27.53
CA ALA A 184 14.48 -3.32 -28.40
C ALA A 184 15.79 -3.25 -27.58
N ARG A 185 15.90 -2.23 -26.72
CA ARG A 185 17.02 -2.03 -25.80
C ARG A 185 16.52 -1.40 -24.49
N VAL A 186 17.20 -1.67 -23.38
CA VAL A 186 16.94 -1.08 -22.07
C VAL A 186 18.21 -0.38 -21.59
N TYR A 187 18.13 0.93 -21.42
CA TYR A 187 19.21 1.75 -20.85
C TYR A 187 19.02 1.89 -19.34
N VAL A 188 19.98 1.41 -18.56
CA VAL A 188 19.97 1.58 -17.10
C VAL A 188 20.79 2.82 -16.74
N ILE A 189 20.09 3.86 -16.29
CA ILE A 189 20.73 5.09 -15.85
C ILE A 189 21.07 4.98 -14.37
N HIS A 190 22.36 5.08 -14.05
CA HIS A 190 22.81 5.02 -12.66
C HIS A 190 23.78 6.14 -12.31
N ARG A 191 23.50 6.82 -11.17
CA ARG A 191 24.28 7.99 -10.69
C ARG A 191 25.68 7.68 -10.17
N ARG A 192 26.04 6.40 -10.05
CA ARG A 192 27.35 5.94 -9.57
C ARG A 192 27.99 5.01 -10.60
N ASP A 193 29.21 4.57 -10.32
CA ASP A 193 29.97 3.60 -11.11
C ASP A 193 29.73 2.13 -10.66
N LYS A 194 28.92 1.94 -9.61
CA LYS A 194 28.63 0.60 -9.02
C LYS A 194 27.18 0.48 -8.62
N LEU A 195 26.60 -0.67 -8.91
CA LEU A 195 25.25 -1.03 -8.48
C LEU A 195 25.25 -1.40 -6.98
N ARG A 196 24.07 -1.24 -6.36
CA ARG A 196 23.78 -1.73 -5.00
C ARG A 196 23.04 -3.06 -5.02
N ALA A 197 22.60 -3.52 -6.17
CA ALA A 197 21.92 -4.78 -6.38
C ALA A 197 22.78 -5.96 -5.90
N SER A 198 22.15 -7.07 -5.57
CA SER A 198 22.81 -8.34 -5.27
C SER A 198 23.69 -8.81 -6.44
N LYS A 199 24.76 -9.54 -6.17
CA LYS A 199 25.67 -10.03 -7.22
C LYS A 199 24.95 -10.83 -8.30
N ILE A 200 24.02 -11.70 -7.90
CA ILE A 200 23.20 -12.50 -8.82
C ILE A 200 22.43 -11.63 -9.79
N MET A 201 21.78 -10.57 -9.29
CA MET A 201 21.01 -9.66 -10.12
C MET A 201 21.92 -8.83 -11.05
N GLN A 202 23.07 -8.38 -10.56
CA GLN A 202 24.08 -7.71 -11.38
C GLN A 202 24.55 -8.61 -12.53
N GLU A 203 24.94 -9.85 -12.24
CA GLU A 203 25.40 -10.78 -13.26
C GLU A 203 24.34 -11.08 -14.33
N LYS A 204 23.08 -11.23 -13.91
CA LYS A 204 21.95 -11.43 -14.82
C LYS A 204 21.77 -10.25 -15.76
N ALA A 205 21.83 -9.03 -15.23
CA ALA A 205 21.69 -7.82 -16.00
C ALA A 205 22.88 -7.59 -16.95
N PHE A 206 24.12 -7.79 -16.48
CA PHE A 206 25.33 -7.64 -17.31
C PHE A 206 25.43 -8.66 -18.45
N LYS A 207 24.89 -9.86 -18.27
CA LYS A 207 24.87 -10.89 -19.33
C LYS A 207 23.79 -10.66 -20.37
N ASN A 208 22.85 -9.75 -20.15
CA ASN A 208 21.74 -9.50 -21.06
C ASN A 208 22.18 -8.55 -22.18
N PRO A 209 22.22 -8.98 -23.47
CA PRO A 209 22.72 -8.18 -24.57
C PRO A 209 21.84 -6.97 -24.92
N LYS A 210 20.62 -6.92 -24.40
CA LYS A 210 19.70 -5.79 -24.58
C LYS A 210 19.83 -4.71 -23.51
N ILE A 211 20.62 -4.96 -22.44
CA ILE A 211 20.81 -3.99 -21.35
C ILE A 211 22.10 -3.21 -21.57
N GLU A 212 22.01 -1.89 -21.59
CA GLU A 212 23.16 -0.99 -21.64
C GLU A 212 23.18 -0.09 -20.40
N PHE A 213 24.33 -0.02 -19.72
CA PHE A 213 24.49 0.77 -18.51
C PHE A 213 25.08 2.14 -18.84
N ILE A 214 24.44 3.19 -18.36
CA ILE A 214 24.91 4.57 -18.43
C ILE A 214 25.28 5.02 -17.01
N TRP A 215 26.56 4.92 -16.73
CA TRP A 215 27.14 5.17 -15.40
C TRP A 215 27.37 6.65 -15.12
N ASN A 216 27.49 6.98 -13.82
CA ASN A 216 27.80 8.32 -13.34
C ASN A 216 26.88 9.38 -13.94
N THR A 217 25.62 9.03 -14.18
CA THR A 217 24.69 9.84 -14.95
C THR A 217 23.39 10.02 -14.18
N GLY A 218 22.93 11.25 -14.08
CA GLY A 218 21.63 11.66 -13.60
C GLY A 218 20.64 11.86 -14.74
N LEU A 219 19.36 11.57 -14.47
CA LEU A 219 18.25 11.98 -15.30
C LEU A 219 17.81 13.37 -14.86
N GLU A 220 17.82 14.35 -15.77
CA GLU A 220 17.50 15.74 -15.45
C GLU A 220 16.09 16.13 -15.88
N GLU A 221 15.62 15.57 -16.99
CA GLU A 221 14.32 15.88 -17.57
C GLU A 221 13.83 14.74 -18.44
N ILE A 222 12.52 14.50 -18.43
CA ILE A 222 11.84 13.60 -19.35
C ILE A 222 11.19 14.44 -20.44
N LEU A 223 11.50 14.14 -21.68
CA LEU A 223 11.05 14.86 -22.88
C LEU A 223 9.91 14.08 -23.53
N GLY A 224 8.94 14.80 -24.07
CA GLY A 224 7.81 14.18 -24.73
C GLY A 224 6.90 15.17 -25.44
N GLU A 225 5.85 14.64 -26.02
CA GLU A 225 4.80 15.38 -26.68
C GLU A 225 3.45 15.00 -26.04
N PRO A 226 2.49 15.93 -25.90
CA PRO A 226 1.23 15.68 -25.20
C PRO A 226 0.46 14.45 -25.71
N GLU A 227 0.48 14.21 -27.02
CA GLU A 227 -0.24 13.10 -27.66
C GLU A 227 0.62 11.83 -27.82
N ALA A 228 1.92 11.99 -28.02
CA ALA A 228 2.84 10.88 -28.27
C ALA A 228 3.44 10.29 -26.97
N GLY A 229 3.32 10.99 -25.86
CA GLY A 229 3.96 10.62 -24.60
C GLY A 229 5.47 10.88 -24.63
N VAL A 230 6.23 10.03 -23.94
CA VAL A 230 7.70 10.14 -23.83
C VAL A 230 8.37 9.94 -25.20
N THR A 231 9.27 10.85 -25.57
CA THR A 231 10.10 10.79 -26.78
C THR A 231 11.59 10.69 -26.49
N GLY A 232 12.02 11.00 -25.26
CA GLY A 232 13.41 10.92 -24.85
C GLY A 232 13.66 11.44 -23.43
N VAL A 233 14.92 11.46 -23.06
CA VAL A 233 15.37 11.96 -21.76
C VAL A 233 16.60 12.83 -21.91
N ARG A 234 16.71 13.88 -21.08
CA ARG A 234 17.92 14.66 -20.88
C ARG A 234 18.73 14.07 -19.76
N LEU A 235 19.96 13.71 -20.05
CA LEU A 235 20.91 13.10 -19.15
C LEU A 235 22.06 14.05 -18.88
N ARG A 236 22.57 14.04 -17.63
CA ARG A 236 23.81 14.75 -17.26
C ARG A 236 24.80 13.75 -16.67
N ASN A 237 26.01 13.72 -17.22
CA ASN A 237 27.11 13.01 -16.59
C ASN A 237 27.59 13.79 -15.35
N LEU A 238 27.53 13.14 -14.18
CA LEU A 238 27.80 13.79 -12.88
C LEU A 238 29.30 14.04 -12.61
N GLN A 239 30.19 13.47 -13.43
CA GLN A 239 31.63 13.70 -13.32
C GLN A 239 32.13 14.80 -14.28
N THR A 240 31.59 14.80 -15.50
CA THR A 240 32.06 15.72 -16.56
C THR A 240 31.10 16.89 -16.78
N ASN A 241 29.91 16.88 -16.17
CA ASN A 241 28.82 17.84 -16.40
C ASN A 241 28.33 17.90 -17.88
N GLN A 242 28.71 16.93 -18.71
CA GLN A 242 28.21 16.85 -20.08
C GLN A 242 26.75 16.43 -20.11
N GLU A 243 25.96 17.16 -20.89
CA GLU A 243 24.57 16.84 -21.13
C GLU A 243 24.41 16.15 -22.48
N ARG A 244 23.44 15.25 -22.56
CA ARG A 244 22.99 14.65 -23.82
C ARG A 244 21.52 14.29 -23.77
N VAL A 245 20.89 14.26 -24.91
CA VAL A 245 19.53 13.71 -25.09
C VAL A 245 19.66 12.26 -25.56
N LEU A 246 18.90 11.36 -24.91
CA LEU A 246 18.76 9.96 -25.31
C LEU A 246 17.32 9.73 -25.74
N PRO A 247 17.06 9.40 -27.02
CA PRO A 247 15.72 9.02 -27.47
C PRO A 247 15.25 7.73 -26.80
N CYS A 248 14.02 7.72 -26.32
CA CYS A 248 13.37 6.52 -25.76
C CYS A 248 11.85 6.68 -25.81
N ALA A 249 11.12 5.57 -25.71
CA ALA A 249 9.66 5.57 -25.71
C ALA A 249 9.06 5.45 -24.29
N GLY A 250 9.90 5.19 -23.28
CA GLY A 250 9.43 5.08 -21.91
C GLY A 250 10.54 5.12 -20.87
N VAL A 251 10.16 5.57 -19.68
CA VAL A 251 11.04 5.74 -18.53
C VAL A 251 10.43 5.03 -17.31
N PHE A 252 11.18 4.10 -16.73
CA PHE A 252 10.79 3.35 -15.55
C PHE A 252 11.62 3.83 -14.36
N ILE A 253 10.97 4.41 -13.36
CA ILE A 253 11.62 4.96 -12.17
C ILE A 253 11.72 3.86 -11.11
N ALA A 254 12.85 3.16 -11.07
CA ALA A 254 13.11 2.00 -10.23
C ALA A 254 14.03 2.35 -9.04
N ILE A 255 13.73 3.44 -8.32
CA ILE A 255 14.52 3.90 -7.16
C ILE A 255 13.94 3.43 -5.81
N GLY A 256 12.94 2.57 -5.85
CA GLY A 256 12.30 1.93 -4.71
C GLY A 256 10.98 2.58 -4.31
N HIS A 257 10.37 2.02 -3.27
CA HIS A 257 9.12 2.46 -2.69
C HIS A 257 9.32 2.90 -1.24
N LYS A 258 8.37 3.65 -0.72
CA LYS A 258 8.24 4.00 0.69
C LYS A 258 6.89 3.48 1.17
N PRO A 259 6.85 2.52 2.12
CA PRO A 259 5.59 2.11 2.73
C PRO A 259 4.99 3.28 3.52
N ASN A 260 3.65 3.37 3.50
CA ASN A 260 2.92 4.46 4.15
C ASN A 260 2.65 4.09 5.62
N THR A 261 3.70 4.08 6.43
CA THR A 261 3.73 3.60 7.82
C THR A 261 4.11 4.66 8.84
N ASP A 262 4.28 5.92 8.41
CA ASP A 262 4.76 7.00 9.28
C ASP A 262 3.89 7.18 10.53
N LEU A 263 2.57 6.96 10.41
CA LEU A 263 1.59 7.02 11.50
C LEU A 263 1.86 6.01 12.63
N PHE A 264 2.44 4.86 12.30
CA PHE A 264 2.59 3.73 13.22
C PHE A 264 4.03 3.55 13.73
N LYS A 265 4.93 4.49 13.42
CA LYS A 265 6.33 4.42 13.85
C LYS A 265 6.49 4.34 15.35
N GLY A 266 7.31 3.40 15.80
CA GLY A 266 7.59 3.18 17.22
C GLY A 266 6.53 2.37 17.96
N GLN A 267 5.43 2.01 17.30
CA GLN A 267 4.36 1.20 17.90
C GLN A 267 4.33 -0.22 17.31
N ILE A 268 4.55 -0.36 16.00
CA ILE A 268 4.47 -1.64 15.30
C ILE A 268 5.84 -2.05 14.75
N GLU A 269 6.13 -3.35 14.72
CA GLU A 269 7.39 -3.84 14.16
C GLU A 269 7.45 -3.66 12.64
N MET A 270 8.57 -3.09 12.19
CA MET A 270 8.86 -2.83 10.78
C MET A 270 10.23 -3.37 10.40
N ASP A 271 10.44 -3.57 9.11
CA ASP A 271 11.78 -3.83 8.56
C ASP A 271 12.61 -2.54 8.46
N GLU A 272 13.85 -2.66 7.98
CA GLU A 272 14.80 -1.54 7.83
C GLU A 272 14.31 -0.46 6.84
N VAL A 273 13.40 -0.81 5.93
CA VAL A 273 12.83 0.11 4.92
C VAL A 273 11.56 0.77 5.43
N GLY A 274 10.91 0.15 6.43
CA GLY A 274 9.67 0.62 7.05
C GLY A 274 8.42 -0.19 6.68
N TYR A 275 8.55 -1.35 6.04
CA TYR A 275 7.44 -2.27 5.80
C TYR A 275 7.02 -2.94 7.10
N ILE A 276 5.71 -3.03 7.34
CA ILE A 276 5.18 -3.72 8.53
C ILE A 276 5.51 -5.21 8.44
N LYS A 277 6.07 -5.77 9.51
CA LYS A 277 6.33 -7.20 9.62
C LYS A 277 5.05 -7.93 10.02
N THR A 278 4.72 -8.98 9.28
CA THR A 278 3.60 -9.88 9.58
C THR A 278 4.10 -11.27 9.94
N SER A 279 3.29 -12.03 10.66
CA SER A 279 3.58 -13.41 11.02
C SER A 279 3.64 -14.30 9.78
N HIS A 280 4.42 -15.40 9.84
CA HIS A 280 4.49 -16.32 8.72
C HIS A 280 3.12 -16.91 8.38
N ARG A 281 2.69 -16.77 7.13
CA ARG A 281 1.39 -17.22 6.58
C ARG A 281 0.15 -16.53 7.19
N SER A 282 0.30 -15.39 7.84
CA SER A 282 -0.79 -14.60 8.39
C SER A 282 -0.52 -13.12 8.14
N THR A 283 -1.54 -12.30 8.29
CA THR A 283 -1.47 -10.84 8.23
C THR A 283 -1.31 -10.21 9.61
N ALA A 284 -1.29 -11.04 10.67
CA ALA A 284 -1.11 -10.59 12.04
C ALA A 284 0.25 -9.91 12.25
N THR A 285 0.24 -8.81 12.95
CA THR A 285 1.45 -8.06 13.33
C THR A 285 1.94 -8.50 14.72
N ASN A 286 2.92 -7.80 15.28
CA ASN A 286 3.34 -8.01 16.68
C ASN A 286 2.31 -7.50 17.70
N ILE A 287 1.27 -6.78 17.28
CA ILE A 287 0.22 -6.27 18.17
C ILE A 287 -1.04 -7.13 17.95
N PRO A 288 -1.53 -7.88 18.96
CA PRO A 288 -2.74 -8.67 18.85
C PRO A 288 -3.95 -7.80 18.46
N GLY A 289 -4.70 -8.22 17.42
CA GLY A 289 -5.84 -7.45 16.88
C GLY A 289 -5.48 -6.40 15.85
N VAL A 290 -4.18 -6.24 15.51
CA VAL A 290 -3.71 -5.39 14.42
C VAL A 290 -3.16 -6.25 13.29
N PHE A 291 -3.69 -6.06 12.09
CA PHE A 291 -3.35 -6.79 10.87
C PHE A 291 -2.83 -5.83 9.79
N ALA A 292 -1.94 -6.31 8.92
CA ALA A 292 -1.42 -5.51 7.81
C ALA A 292 -1.52 -6.27 6.48
N CYS A 293 -1.97 -5.59 5.43
CA CYS A 293 -2.18 -6.21 4.12
C CYS A 293 -1.87 -5.25 2.96
N GLY A 294 -1.61 -5.80 1.79
CA GLY A 294 -1.19 -5.06 0.61
C GLY A 294 0.25 -4.57 0.71
N ASP A 295 0.56 -3.54 -0.06
CA ASP A 295 1.92 -3.06 -0.25
C ASP A 295 2.56 -2.48 1.02
N VAL A 296 1.80 -2.20 2.07
CA VAL A 296 2.34 -1.72 3.35
C VAL A 296 3.20 -2.78 4.06
N GLN A 297 2.98 -4.07 3.77
CA GLN A 297 3.74 -5.22 4.26
C GLN A 297 4.46 -6.00 3.15
N ASP A 298 4.00 -5.88 1.89
CA ASP A 298 4.59 -6.59 0.75
C ASP A 298 5.72 -5.79 0.11
N SER A 299 6.94 -6.05 0.53
CA SER A 299 8.15 -5.46 -0.07
C SER A 299 8.56 -6.12 -1.40
N THR A 300 7.90 -7.22 -1.80
CA THR A 300 8.33 -8.11 -2.89
C THR A 300 7.50 -7.98 -4.15
N TYR A 301 6.21 -8.26 -4.06
CA TYR A 301 5.34 -8.40 -5.24
C TYR A 301 4.69 -7.09 -5.66
N ARG A 302 4.04 -6.39 -4.73
CA ARG A 302 3.36 -5.10 -4.95
C ARG A 302 2.45 -5.13 -6.18
N GLN A 303 1.57 -6.13 -6.24
CA GLN A 303 0.59 -6.29 -7.30
C GLN A 303 -0.84 -6.13 -6.76
N ALA A 304 -1.75 -5.63 -7.58
CA ALA A 304 -3.15 -5.45 -7.19
C ALA A 304 -3.79 -6.76 -6.71
N VAL A 305 -3.51 -7.87 -7.39
CA VAL A 305 -4.06 -9.19 -7.06
C VAL A 305 -3.47 -9.76 -5.76
N THR A 306 -2.18 -9.56 -5.49
CA THR A 306 -1.56 -9.97 -4.21
C THR A 306 -2.06 -9.10 -3.06
N ALA A 307 -2.24 -7.81 -3.31
CA ALA A 307 -2.82 -6.89 -2.34
C ALA A 307 -4.26 -7.28 -1.99
N ALA A 308 -5.10 -7.57 -2.97
CA ALA A 308 -6.46 -8.09 -2.75
C ALA A 308 -6.44 -9.42 -1.99
N GLY A 309 -5.55 -10.35 -2.35
CA GLY A 309 -5.38 -11.64 -1.66
C GLY A 309 -5.04 -11.47 -0.18
N THR A 310 -4.08 -10.61 0.14
CA THR A 310 -3.73 -10.33 1.55
C THR A 310 -4.80 -9.52 2.27
N GLY A 311 -5.59 -8.71 1.58
CA GLY A 311 -6.79 -8.05 2.13
C GLY A 311 -7.86 -9.06 2.57
N CYS A 312 -8.11 -10.08 1.75
CA CYS A 312 -8.96 -11.21 2.12
C CYS A 312 -8.42 -11.93 3.37
N MET A 313 -7.11 -12.22 3.42
CA MET A 313 -6.47 -12.87 4.58
C MET A 313 -6.64 -12.03 5.85
N ALA A 314 -6.43 -10.72 5.77
CA ALA A 314 -6.54 -9.81 6.93
C ALA A 314 -7.96 -9.76 7.50
N ALA A 315 -8.97 -9.76 6.64
CA ALA A 315 -10.36 -9.83 7.09
C ALA A 315 -10.68 -11.14 7.82
N LEU A 316 -10.22 -12.28 7.27
CA LEU A 316 -10.41 -13.59 7.90
C LEU A 316 -9.62 -13.74 9.20
N ASP A 317 -8.41 -13.18 9.27
CA ASP A 317 -7.61 -13.15 10.49
C ASP A 317 -8.29 -12.28 11.57
N ALA A 318 -8.85 -11.12 11.18
CA ALA A 318 -9.60 -10.25 12.09
C ALA A 318 -10.89 -10.90 12.60
N GLU A 319 -11.66 -11.55 11.73
CA GLU A 319 -12.86 -12.32 12.09
C GLU A 319 -12.53 -13.39 13.15
N ARG A 320 -11.55 -14.26 12.86
CA ARG A 320 -11.11 -15.30 13.78
C ARG A 320 -10.61 -14.74 15.11
N TYR A 321 -9.89 -13.62 15.07
CA TYR A 321 -9.42 -12.98 16.29
C TYR A 321 -10.59 -12.50 17.16
N LEU A 322 -11.61 -11.88 16.56
CA LEU A 322 -12.82 -11.43 17.27
C LEU A 322 -13.60 -12.60 17.86
N ASP A 323 -13.74 -13.70 17.12
CA ASP A 323 -14.43 -14.92 17.57
C ASP A 323 -13.78 -15.59 18.80
N HIS A 324 -12.45 -15.39 18.96
CA HIS A 324 -11.71 -15.96 20.10
C HIS A 324 -11.57 -15.00 21.28
N LEU A 325 -12.11 -13.78 21.18
CA LEU A 325 -12.13 -12.87 22.31
C LEU A 325 -13.14 -13.37 23.37
N PRO A 326 -12.76 -13.28 24.66
CA PRO A 326 -13.70 -13.61 25.72
C PRO A 326 -14.91 -12.68 25.68
N VAL A 327 -16.10 -13.26 25.85
CA VAL A 327 -17.33 -12.48 25.94
C VAL A 327 -17.46 -12.01 27.40
N VAL A 328 -17.54 -10.68 27.57
CA VAL A 328 -17.80 -10.07 28.86
C VAL A 328 -19.25 -9.64 28.91
N THR A 329 -20.00 -10.21 29.85
CA THR A 329 -21.39 -9.84 30.09
C THR A 329 -21.45 -9.06 31.39
N LEU A 330 -22.08 -7.87 31.34
CA LEU A 330 -22.36 -7.05 32.51
C LEU A 330 -23.86 -7.24 32.86
N GLU A 331 -24.14 -7.83 34.02
CA GLU A 331 -25.49 -7.89 34.61
C GLU A 331 -25.48 -7.16 35.95
N GLY A 332 -25.88 -5.87 35.93
CA GLY A 332 -25.77 -4.99 37.11
C GLY A 332 -24.29 -4.72 37.42
N ASP A 333 -23.89 -4.99 38.69
CA ASP A 333 -22.51 -4.86 39.13
C ASP A 333 -21.70 -6.16 38.96
N GLU A 334 -22.28 -7.21 38.37
CA GLU A 334 -21.65 -8.51 38.20
C GLU A 334 -21.03 -8.62 36.79
N VAL A 335 -19.73 -8.93 36.74
CA VAL A 335 -18.98 -9.12 35.49
C VAL A 335 -18.77 -10.62 35.28
N THR A 336 -19.36 -11.16 34.24
CA THR A 336 -19.14 -12.55 33.83
C THR A 336 -18.27 -12.58 32.58
N ILE A 337 -17.17 -13.35 32.61
CA ILE A 337 -16.27 -13.55 31.48
C ILE A 337 -16.42 -14.99 31.03
N GLU A 338 -16.93 -15.19 29.80
CA GLU A 338 -17.06 -16.52 29.17
C GLU A 338 -16.06 -16.63 28.00
N GLY A 339 -15.22 -17.69 28.00
CA GLY A 339 -14.31 -18.01 26.90
C GLY A 339 -13.38 -19.16 27.23
N GLU A 340 -13.13 -20.04 26.27
CA GLU A 340 -12.40 -21.32 26.48
C GLU A 340 -10.89 -21.18 26.70
N HIS A 341 -10.25 -20.03 26.40
CA HIS A 341 -8.79 -19.83 26.57
C HIS A 341 -8.45 -18.42 27.04
N LEU A 342 -8.50 -18.22 28.36
CA LEU A 342 -7.84 -17.08 28.98
C LEU A 342 -6.32 -17.30 28.96
N THR A 343 -5.60 -16.69 28.04
CA THR A 343 -4.13 -16.62 28.13
C THR A 343 -3.72 -15.62 29.21
N PRO A 344 -2.49 -15.69 29.76
CA PRO A 344 -2.01 -14.71 30.75
C PRO A 344 -2.14 -13.25 30.33
N ASP A 345 -2.20 -12.99 29.03
CA ASP A 345 -2.35 -11.66 28.44
C ASP A 345 -3.80 -11.11 28.48
N HIS A 346 -4.77 -11.94 28.90
CA HIS A 346 -6.19 -11.58 29.04
C HIS A 346 -6.60 -11.29 30.49
N GLN A 347 -5.64 -11.03 31.38
CA GLN A 347 -5.96 -10.70 32.77
C GLN A 347 -6.64 -9.33 32.85
N ALA A 348 -7.83 -9.31 33.46
CA ALA A 348 -8.47 -8.05 33.83
C ALA A 348 -7.64 -7.36 34.93
N ILE A 349 -7.35 -6.08 34.75
CA ILE A 349 -6.73 -5.26 35.77
C ILE A 349 -7.86 -4.69 36.64
N ILE A 350 -7.85 -5.00 37.93
CA ILE A 350 -8.75 -4.36 38.91
C ILE A 350 -8.05 -3.11 39.41
N GLU A 351 -8.58 -1.95 39.07
CA GLU A 351 -8.11 -0.66 39.54
C GLU A 351 -8.38 -0.55 41.06
N PRO A 352 -7.62 0.30 41.82
CA PRO A 352 -7.78 0.45 43.25
C PRO A 352 -9.18 0.91 43.72
N ASP A 353 -9.99 1.45 42.86
CA ASP A 353 -11.37 1.87 43.07
C ASP A 353 -12.41 0.76 42.79
N GLY A 354 -11.96 -0.45 42.45
CA GLY A 354 -12.80 -1.58 42.12
C GLY A 354 -13.25 -1.63 40.66
N THR A 355 -12.81 -0.68 39.82
CA THR A 355 -13.09 -0.70 38.37
C THR A 355 -12.30 -1.81 37.70
N ILE A 356 -13.00 -2.72 37.01
CA ILE A 356 -12.36 -3.78 36.23
C ILE A 356 -12.04 -3.20 34.84
N VAL A 357 -10.77 -2.96 34.56
CA VAL A 357 -10.28 -2.58 33.23
C VAL A 357 -9.76 -3.86 32.56
N PRO A 358 -10.47 -4.41 31.57
CA PRO A 358 -10.00 -5.56 30.86
C PRO A 358 -8.77 -5.21 30.00
N ASN A 359 -7.65 -5.82 30.33
CA ASN A 359 -6.46 -5.74 29.48
C ASN A 359 -6.75 -6.60 28.22
N HIS A 360 -7.28 -6.01 27.15
CA HIS A 360 -7.64 -6.68 25.88
C HIS A 360 -9.06 -7.25 25.75
N VAL A 361 -10.06 -6.71 26.44
CA VAL A 361 -11.46 -7.11 26.26
C VAL A 361 -12.25 -5.96 25.62
N THR A 362 -12.93 -6.23 24.51
CA THR A 362 -13.91 -5.28 23.95
C THR A 362 -15.21 -5.44 24.74
N VAL A 363 -15.59 -4.45 25.52
CA VAL A 363 -16.92 -4.40 26.14
C VAL A 363 -17.91 -3.93 25.07
N LEU A 364 -18.61 -4.86 24.44
CA LEU A 364 -19.76 -4.53 23.61
C LEU A 364 -20.94 -4.29 24.55
N ALA A 365 -21.28 -3.02 24.79
CA ALA A 365 -22.51 -2.66 25.48
C ALA A 365 -23.71 -3.10 24.61
N SER A 366 -24.24 -4.29 24.88
CA SER A 366 -25.49 -4.76 24.30
C SER A 366 -26.64 -3.98 24.94
N THR A 367 -27.02 -2.84 24.35
CA THR A 367 -28.34 -2.23 24.63
C THR A 367 -29.41 -3.14 24.01
N LYS A 368 -29.85 -4.15 24.74
CA LYS A 368 -31.16 -4.75 24.49
C LYS A 368 -32.20 -3.71 24.92
N ASN A 369 -32.64 -2.90 23.99
CA ASN A 369 -33.89 -2.18 24.15
C ASN A 369 -35.03 -3.21 24.14
N LYS A 370 -35.81 -3.20 25.24
CA LYS A 370 -37.10 -3.86 25.36
C LYS A 370 -38.10 -3.29 24.36
#